data_f0fa96a60e7a635d479183a59f48b6de
#
_entry.id   f0fa96a60e7a635d479183a59f48b6de
#
_cell.length_a   1.000
_cell.length_b   1.000
_cell.length_c   1.000
_cell.angle_alpha   90.00
_cell.angle_beta   90.00
_cell.angle_gamma   90.00
#
_symmetry.space_group_name_H-M   'P 1'
#
loop_
_entity.id
_entity.type
_entity.pdbx_description
1 polymer ?
#
loop_
_entity_poly.entity_id
_entity_poly.type
_entity_poly.pdbx_seq_one_letter_code
_entity_poly.pdbx_strand_id
1 'polypeptide(L)'
;MDVVILIVALVILTGSVVGIVQSRRHPWPEQEPVAGRRDGAEGPPPDLADHGLDLDVAELNEPSSGVGLAPRPGDPPPAEEAADAAAVEPDPATVAEIEEALSHAVEVEQQEAAKPRFRDRLAKARSLLAGYVGSVLSRSEIDEETWDELEEALIRADVGVKTTTALLEELRAEVAAKRITEPEALLAQLKGDLKARLAVGDRSLHYEPGAPNVWLFVGVNGVGKTTTIGKLAKLQQADGRSVVMAAGDTFRAAAAEQLGVWAQRVHADLVQGAEGGDPSSVIFDAVQQAAARDADLVLADTAGRLHTKVNLMEQLRKVRRVAEKPPGRVTEVLLVLDATTGQNGLNQAQVFTEAVEVTGVVLTKLDGSARGGIVLAIQGELGIPVKLVGLGETVDDLVPFDPEEFVEALFS
;
A
#
# COMPACT_ATOMS: atom_id res chain seq x y z
N MET A 1 -36.37 -0.13 24.18
CA MET A 1 -35.28 -0.02 23.19
C MET A 1 -34.02 0.63 23.76
N ASP A 2 -34.12 1.53 24.73
CA ASP A 2 -32.97 2.31 25.23
C ASP A 2 -32.02 1.57 26.20
N VAL A 3 -32.49 0.54 26.89
CA VAL A 3 -31.68 -0.15 27.91
C VAL A 3 -30.68 -1.14 27.31
N VAL A 4 -31.01 -1.82 26.23
CA VAL A 4 -30.13 -2.80 25.57
C VAL A 4 -29.00 -2.09 24.84
N ILE A 5 -29.27 -0.97 24.17
CA ILE A 5 -28.26 -0.14 23.50
C ILE A 5 -27.30 0.46 24.52
N LEU A 6 -27.79 0.85 25.69
CA LEU A 6 -26.95 1.37 26.77
C LEU A 6 -26.02 0.30 27.36
N ILE A 7 -26.48 -0.94 27.49
CA ILE A 7 -25.67 -2.06 27.98
C ILE A 7 -24.59 -2.46 26.99
N VAL A 8 -24.89 -2.52 25.68
CA VAL A 8 -23.91 -2.83 24.63
C VAL A 8 -22.87 -1.72 24.52
N ALA A 9 -23.25 -0.46 24.57
CA ALA A 9 -22.32 0.66 24.58
C ALA A 9 -21.40 0.65 25.84
N LEU A 10 -21.93 0.27 27.00
CA LEU A 10 -21.16 0.18 28.23
C LEU A 10 -20.13 -0.97 28.19
N VAL A 11 -20.47 -2.11 27.58
CA VAL A 11 -19.55 -3.27 27.42
C VAL A 11 -18.43 -2.95 26.44
N ILE A 12 -18.70 -2.23 25.37
CA ILE A 12 -17.68 -1.79 24.40
C ILE A 12 -16.74 -0.76 25.04
N LEU A 13 -17.27 0.20 25.79
CA LEU A 13 -16.45 1.21 26.49
C LEU A 13 -15.56 0.60 27.58
N THR A 14 -16.05 -0.35 28.36
CA THR A 14 -15.27 -1.02 29.41
C THR A 14 -14.23 -1.96 28.84
N GLY A 15 -14.50 -2.66 27.73
CA GLY A 15 -13.55 -3.52 27.03
C GLY A 15 -12.37 -2.72 26.45
N SER A 16 -12.62 -1.56 25.88
CA SER A 16 -11.59 -0.67 25.33
C SER A 16 -10.68 -0.06 26.41
N VAL A 17 -11.24 0.29 27.58
CA VAL A 17 -10.45 0.86 28.70
C VAL A 17 -9.55 -0.19 29.34
N VAL A 18 -10.00 -1.44 29.46
CA VAL A 18 -9.20 -2.54 30.04
C VAL A 18 -8.03 -2.90 29.09
N GLY A 19 -8.23 -2.90 27.77
CA GLY A 19 -7.18 -3.12 26.78
C GLY A 19 -6.06 -2.06 26.84
N ILE A 20 -6.42 -0.80 27.02
CA ILE A 20 -5.47 0.32 27.09
C ILE A 20 -4.67 0.32 28.41
N VAL A 21 -5.26 -0.11 29.52
CA VAL A 21 -4.57 -0.16 30.82
C VAL A 21 -3.60 -1.34 30.92
N GLN A 22 -3.87 -2.47 30.26
CA GLN A 22 -2.93 -3.61 30.24
C GLN A 22 -1.74 -3.38 29.29
N SER A 23 -1.88 -2.62 28.21
CA SER A 23 -0.79 -2.27 27.29
C SER A 23 0.31 -1.38 27.90
N ARG A 24 0.03 -0.72 29.04
CA ARG A 24 0.99 0.21 29.69
C ARG A 24 1.86 -0.41 30.78
N ARG A 25 1.81 -1.71 31.03
CA ARG A 25 2.48 -2.36 32.19
C ARG A 25 3.69 -3.24 31.86
N HIS A 26 4.23 -3.24 30.63
CA HIS A 26 5.49 -3.92 30.34
C HIS A 26 6.57 -2.88 29.98
N PRO A 27 7.55 -2.61 30.87
CA PRO A 27 8.75 -1.88 30.51
C PRO A 27 9.68 -2.78 29.68
N TRP A 28 10.22 -2.22 28.60
CA TRP A 28 11.26 -2.86 27.78
C TRP A 28 12.54 -3.00 28.59
N PRO A 29 13.31 -4.09 28.45
CA PRO A 29 14.62 -4.20 29.09
C PRO A 29 15.60 -3.23 28.44
N GLU A 30 16.29 -2.44 29.25
CA GLU A 30 17.40 -1.58 28.86
C GLU A 30 18.55 -2.42 28.33
N GLN A 31 19.07 -2.09 27.14
CA GLN A 31 20.31 -2.67 26.62
C GLN A 31 21.50 -1.92 27.22
N GLU A 32 22.36 -2.66 27.92
CA GLU A 32 23.66 -2.16 28.39
C GLU A 32 24.61 -1.90 27.19
N PRO A 33 25.49 -0.87 27.27
CA PRO A 33 26.45 -0.57 26.21
C PRO A 33 27.63 -1.55 26.24
N VAL A 34 27.89 -2.21 25.12
CA VAL A 34 29.06 -3.08 24.94
C VAL A 34 30.32 -2.23 24.83
N ALA A 35 31.20 -2.34 25.80
CA ALA A 35 32.52 -1.74 25.82
C ALA A 35 33.46 -2.41 24.79
N GLY A 36 34.20 -1.57 24.07
CA GLY A 36 35.13 -2.00 23.05
C GLY A 36 36.29 -2.82 23.55
N ARG A 37 36.76 -3.73 22.69
CA ARG A 37 38.09 -4.35 22.82
C ARG A 37 38.84 -4.36 21.48
N ARG A 38 40.10 -3.96 21.57
CA ARG A 38 41.08 -3.81 20.52
C ARG A 38 41.71 -5.15 20.14
N ASP A 39 42.10 -5.25 18.88
CA ASP A 39 43.25 -5.85 18.22
C ASP A 39 43.83 -7.23 18.66
N GLY A 40 44.03 -8.08 17.66
CA GLY A 40 45.10 -9.11 17.68
C GLY A 40 44.84 -10.38 16.87
N ALA A 41 45.35 -10.39 15.65
CA ALA A 41 46.13 -11.45 14.95
C ALA A 41 45.80 -12.96 15.05
N GLU A 42 45.66 -13.53 13.83
CA GLU A 42 46.23 -14.82 13.33
C GLU A 42 45.72 -16.19 13.85
N GLY A 43 45.36 -17.05 12.87
CA GLY A 43 45.53 -18.48 12.86
C GLY A 43 44.29 -19.31 12.46
N PRO A 44 44.43 -20.27 11.50
CA PRO A 44 43.31 -21.08 11.04
C PRO A 44 42.99 -22.26 11.97
N PRO A 45 41.76 -22.80 11.96
CA PRO A 45 41.36 -23.88 12.83
C PRO A 45 41.73 -25.27 12.27
N PRO A 46 41.97 -26.26 13.14
CA PRO A 46 42.21 -27.64 12.72
C PRO A 46 40.92 -28.46 12.60
N ASP A 47 40.93 -29.37 11.67
CA ASP A 47 40.07 -30.54 11.51
C ASP A 47 39.90 -31.34 12.81
N LEU A 48 38.67 -31.76 13.08
CA LEU A 48 38.45 -32.98 13.88
C LEU A 48 37.20 -33.71 13.36
N ALA A 49 37.54 -34.89 12.86
CA ALA A 49 36.63 -35.96 12.46
C ALA A 49 35.98 -36.65 13.66
N ASP A 50 34.80 -37.18 13.40
CA ASP A 50 34.32 -38.50 13.84
C ASP A 50 34.16 -38.78 15.34
N HIS A 51 32.88 -38.86 15.74
CA HIS A 51 32.40 -39.89 16.68
C HIS A 51 30.91 -40.13 16.48
N GLY A 52 30.61 -41.26 15.87
CA GLY A 52 29.29 -41.85 15.85
C GLY A 52 28.85 -42.33 17.24
N LEU A 53 27.61 -42.25 17.55
CA LEU A 53 26.90 -43.07 18.52
C LEU A 53 25.48 -43.35 18.00
N ASP A 54 25.34 -44.59 17.55
CA ASP A 54 24.08 -45.29 17.38
C ASP A 54 23.36 -45.37 18.72
N LEU A 55 22.07 -45.08 18.73
CA LEU A 55 21.16 -45.61 19.74
C LEU A 55 19.82 -46.02 19.08
N ASP A 56 19.60 -47.32 19.21
CA ASP A 56 18.47 -48.13 18.79
C ASP A 56 17.10 -47.56 19.23
N VAL A 57 16.18 -47.69 18.31
CA VAL A 57 14.73 -47.56 18.51
C VAL A 57 14.16 -48.98 18.60
N ALA A 58 13.77 -49.42 19.77
CA ALA A 58 12.76 -50.46 19.90
C ALA A 58 12.14 -50.52 21.32
N GLU A 59 10.83 -50.65 21.31
CA GLU A 59 9.99 -51.24 22.34
C GLU A 59 9.73 -50.45 23.67
N LEU A 60 8.48 -49.98 23.84
CA LEU A 60 7.56 -50.66 24.74
C LEU A 60 6.14 -50.08 24.61
N ASN A 61 5.31 -50.94 24.06
CA ASN A 61 3.84 -50.88 24.12
C ASN A 61 3.41 -51.69 25.35
N GLU A 62 2.54 -51.20 26.18
CA GLU A 62 1.31 -51.87 26.65
C GLU A 62 0.72 -51.25 27.95
N PRO A 63 -0.59 -51.35 28.16
CA PRO A 63 -1.32 -50.54 29.11
C PRO A 63 -1.53 -51.24 30.47
N SER A 64 -1.48 -50.51 31.56
CA SER A 64 -1.93 -51.04 32.85
C SER A 64 -3.19 -50.34 33.38
N SER A 65 -4.15 -51.17 33.57
CA SER A 65 -5.45 -51.07 34.20
C SER A 65 -5.50 -50.39 35.53
N GLY A 66 -6.62 -49.74 35.75
CA GLY A 66 -7.16 -48.99 36.83
C GLY A 66 -6.89 -49.39 38.28
N VAL A 67 -6.83 -48.40 39.09
CA VAL A 67 -7.19 -48.48 40.54
C VAL A 67 -8.03 -47.23 40.86
N GLY A 68 -9.27 -47.48 41.27
CA GLY A 68 -10.16 -46.42 41.75
C GLY A 68 -9.71 -45.90 43.13
N LEU A 69 -9.64 -44.61 43.26
CA LEU A 69 -9.45 -43.92 44.52
C LEU A 69 -10.79 -43.40 45.02
N ALA A 70 -11.11 -43.76 46.28
CA ALA A 70 -12.30 -43.30 47.00
C ALA A 70 -12.29 -41.78 47.24
N PRO A 71 -13.46 -41.13 47.29
CA PRO A 71 -13.56 -39.67 47.46
C PRO A 71 -13.15 -39.23 48.87
N ARG A 72 -12.48 -38.07 48.94
CA ARG A 72 -12.09 -37.39 50.17
C ARG A 72 -13.27 -36.62 50.77
N PRO A 73 -13.41 -36.51 52.10
CA PRO A 73 -14.47 -35.75 52.73
C PRO A 73 -14.19 -34.24 52.54
N GLY A 74 -15.09 -33.56 51.83
CA GLY A 74 -15.04 -32.12 51.60
C GLY A 74 -15.51 -31.65 50.23
N ASP A 75 -15.87 -32.57 49.34
CA ASP A 75 -16.43 -32.19 48.03
C ASP A 75 -17.89 -31.76 48.14
N PRO A 76 -18.29 -30.67 47.46
CA PRO A 76 -19.68 -30.23 47.42
C PRO A 76 -20.55 -31.25 46.65
N PRO A 77 -21.85 -31.33 46.97
CA PRO A 77 -22.76 -32.30 46.34
C PRO A 77 -22.92 -31.99 44.83
N PRO A 78 -23.23 -33.01 44.01
CA PRO A 78 -23.44 -32.84 42.59
C PRO A 78 -24.66 -31.96 42.36
N ALA A 79 -24.52 -31.02 41.42
CA ALA A 79 -25.59 -30.14 40.95
C ALA A 79 -26.56 -30.94 40.09
N GLU A 80 -27.59 -31.47 40.71
CA GLU A 80 -28.85 -31.88 40.08
C GLU A 80 -29.90 -30.92 40.60
N GLU A 81 -30.21 -29.90 39.81
CA GLU A 81 -31.45 -29.11 39.75
C GLU A 81 -31.16 -27.72 39.13
N ALA A 82 -31.02 -27.67 37.82
CA ALA A 82 -31.27 -26.46 37.03
C ALA A 82 -31.50 -26.83 35.55
N ALA A 83 -32.48 -27.62 35.32
CA ALA A 83 -32.99 -27.88 33.98
C ALA A 83 -34.47 -27.53 33.96
N ASP A 84 -34.77 -26.26 33.88
CA ASP A 84 -36.00 -25.74 33.28
C ASP A 84 -35.91 -24.21 33.15
N ALA A 85 -34.95 -23.74 32.37
CA ALA A 85 -35.08 -22.45 31.73
C ALA A 85 -35.40 -22.73 30.26
N ALA A 86 -36.71 -22.78 29.95
CA ALA A 86 -37.17 -22.84 28.58
C ALA A 86 -36.45 -21.74 27.78
N ALA A 87 -35.61 -22.14 26.80
CA ALA A 87 -35.06 -21.24 25.81
C ALA A 87 -36.26 -20.62 25.07
N VAL A 88 -36.60 -19.40 25.43
CA VAL A 88 -37.57 -18.59 24.67
C VAL A 88 -36.87 -18.31 23.34
N GLU A 89 -37.24 -19.08 22.32
CA GLU A 89 -36.83 -18.75 20.94
C GLU A 89 -37.34 -17.34 20.65
N PRO A 90 -36.46 -16.43 20.21
CA PRO A 90 -36.88 -15.07 19.89
C PRO A 90 -37.91 -15.10 18.77
N ASP A 91 -38.94 -14.27 18.91
CA ASP A 91 -40.00 -14.12 17.90
C ASP A 91 -39.36 -13.85 16.52
N PRO A 92 -39.74 -14.58 15.46
CA PRO A 92 -39.23 -14.37 14.11
C PRO A 92 -39.30 -12.92 13.63
N ALA A 93 -40.25 -12.12 14.11
CA ALA A 93 -40.34 -10.69 13.83
C ALA A 93 -39.16 -9.90 14.48
N THR A 94 -38.75 -10.28 15.68
CA THR A 94 -37.63 -9.66 16.39
C THR A 94 -36.28 -10.03 15.74
N VAL A 95 -36.15 -11.25 15.21
CA VAL A 95 -34.95 -11.70 14.45
C VAL A 95 -34.83 -10.92 13.15
N ALA A 96 -35.93 -10.76 12.40
CA ALA A 96 -35.95 -9.99 11.17
C ALA A 96 -35.62 -8.49 11.38
N GLU A 97 -36.13 -7.87 12.44
CA GLU A 97 -35.79 -6.49 12.80
C GLU A 97 -34.32 -6.34 13.20
N ILE A 98 -33.70 -7.34 13.84
CA ILE A 98 -32.28 -7.35 14.19
C ILE A 98 -31.42 -7.55 12.94
N GLU A 99 -31.80 -8.43 12.02
CA GLU A 99 -31.10 -8.65 10.76
C GLU A 99 -31.16 -7.41 9.86
N GLU A 100 -32.31 -6.74 9.78
CA GLU A 100 -32.47 -5.49 9.05
C GLU A 100 -31.67 -4.35 9.68
N ALA A 101 -31.64 -4.22 11.00
CA ALA A 101 -30.82 -3.25 11.71
C ALA A 101 -29.31 -3.51 11.57
N LEU A 102 -28.89 -4.79 11.56
CA LEU A 102 -27.51 -5.19 11.31
C LEU A 102 -27.09 -4.94 9.85
N SER A 103 -27.96 -5.25 8.88
CA SER A 103 -27.67 -4.98 7.47
C SER A 103 -27.58 -3.48 7.21
N HIS A 104 -28.47 -2.68 7.80
CA HIS A 104 -28.43 -1.23 7.72
C HIS A 104 -27.21 -0.62 8.44
N ALA A 105 -26.76 -1.20 9.56
CA ALA A 105 -25.54 -0.78 10.25
C ALA A 105 -24.29 -1.11 9.44
N VAL A 106 -24.26 -2.28 8.78
CA VAL A 106 -23.17 -2.69 7.88
C VAL A 106 -23.16 -1.82 6.60
N GLU A 107 -24.32 -1.46 6.05
CA GLU A 107 -24.41 -0.53 4.92
C GLU A 107 -23.98 0.89 5.29
N VAL A 108 -24.32 1.36 6.48
CA VAL A 108 -23.86 2.68 7.00
C VAL A 108 -22.37 2.66 7.27
N GLU A 109 -21.81 1.58 7.84
CA GLU A 109 -20.37 1.43 8.07
C GLU A 109 -19.60 1.29 6.74
N GLN A 110 -20.21 0.68 5.70
CA GLN A 110 -19.67 0.64 4.34
C GLN A 110 -19.79 1.98 3.60
N GLN A 111 -20.81 2.78 3.88
CA GLN A 111 -20.97 4.14 3.33
C GLN A 111 -20.07 5.17 4.05
N GLU A 112 -19.77 4.99 5.34
CA GLU A 112 -18.82 5.82 6.08
C GLU A 112 -17.36 5.46 5.83
N ALA A 113 -17.05 4.31 5.24
CA ALA A 113 -15.79 4.06 4.55
C ALA A 113 -15.73 4.91 3.27
N ALA A 114 -16.02 6.22 3.39
CA ALA A 114 -15.89 7.18 2.32
C ALA A 114 -14.47 7.09 1.77
N LYS A 115 -14.35 6.92 0.44
CA LYS A 115 -13.07 6.94 -0.27
C LYS A 115 -12.23 8.08 0.31
N PRO A 116 -10.97 7.84 0.70
CA PRO A 116 -10.15 8.86 1.32
C PRO A 116 -10.07 10.06 0.38
N ARG A 117 -10.51 11.23 0.86
CA ARG A 117 -10.51 12.46 0.06
C ARG A 117 -9.10 13.05 0.08
N PHE A 118 -8.62 13.50 -1.06
CA PHE A 118 -7.32 14.18 -1.18
C PHE A 118 -7.18 15.31 -0.17
N ARG A 119 -8.21 16.11 0.00
CA ARG A 119 -8.22 17.25 0.93
C ARG A 119 -7.83 16.88 2.36
N ASP A 120 -8.31 15.75 2.86
CA ASP A 120 -8.07 15.31 4.24
C ASP A 120 -6.67 14.70 4.40
N ARG A 121 -6.14 14.11 3.34
CA ARG A 121 -4.87 13.37 3.35
C ARG A 121 -3.67 14.20 2.90
N LEU A 122 -3.87 15.33 2.18
CA LEU A 122 -2.80 16.20 1.69
C LEU A 122 -2.46 17.37 2.62
N ALA A 123 -2.84 17.32 3.89
CA ALA A 123 -2.61 18.43 4.84
C ALA A 123 -1.14 18.88 4.92
N LYS A 124 -0.18 17.96 4.83
CA LYS A 124 1.26 18.29 4.85
C LYS A 124 1.71 18.98 3.56
N ALA A 125 1.29 18.50 2.39
CA ALA A 125 1.62 19.11 1.10
C ALA A 125 0.98 20.50 0.99
N ARG A 126 -0.27 20.63 1.43
CA ARG A 126 -0.99 21.90 1.47
C ARG A 126 -0.29 22.94 2.36
N SER A 127 0.25 22.55 3.52
CA SER A 127 0.88 23.50 4.46
C SER A 127 2.07 24.25 3.86
N LEU A 128 2.78 23.68 2.88
CA LEU A 128 3.86 24.38 2.18
C LEU A 128 3.36 25.47 1.24
N LEU A 129 2.23 25.22 0.56
CA LEU A 129 1.66 26.16 -0.40
C LEU A 129 0.73 27.19 0.28
N ALA A 130 0.17 26.86 1.44
CA ALA A 130 -0.74 27.75 2.16
C ALA A 130 -0.11 29.09 2.54
N GLY A 131 1.19 29.07 2.91
CA GLY A 131 1.93 30.32 3.20
C GLY A 131 2.03 31.23 1.98
N TYR A 132 2.35 30.67 0.81
CA TYR A 132 2.39 31.40 -0.46
C TYR A 132 1.00 31.93 -0.85
N VAL A 133 -0.02 31.07 -0.82
CA VAL A 133 -1.41 31.47 -1.13
C VAL A 133 -1.84 32.64 -0.23
N GLY A 134 -1.57 32.56 1.07
CA GLY A 134 -1.87 33.65 2.02
C GLY A 134 -1.10 34.93 1.72
N SER A 135 0.20 34.85 1.38
CA SER A 135 1.02 35.99 0.98
C SER A 135 0.47 36.67 -0.27
N VAL A 136 0.22 35.90 -1.33
CA VAL A 136 -0.31 36.42 -2.60
C VAL A 136 -1.67 37.12 -2.40
N LEU A 137 -2.59 36.47 -1.69
CA LEU A 137 -3.93 37.04 -1.44
C LEU A 137 -3.92 38.28 -0.55
N SER A 138 -2.83 38.54 0.18
CA SER A 138 -2.68 39.76 0.98
C SER A 138 -2.14 40.96 0.20
N ARG A 139 -1.70 40.75 -1.05
CA ARG A 139 -1.13 41.79 -1.91
C ARG A 139 -2.23 42.52 -2.70
N SER A 140 -1.97 43.74 -3.10
CA SER A 140 -2.87 44.54 -3.93
C SER A 140 -2.55 44.45 -5.43
N GLU A 141 -1.38 43.91 -5.81
CA GLU A 141 -0.92 43.82 -7.18
C GLU A 141 0.06 42.66 -7.33
N ILE A 142 0.29 42.21 -8.55
CA ILE A 142 1.25 41.16 -8.93
C ILE A 142 2.58 41.84 -9.27
N ASP A 143 3.56 41.72 -8.39
CA ASP A 143 4.90 42.25 -8.53
C ASP A 143 5.96 41.16 -8.73
N GLU A 144 7.24 41.50 -8.89
CA GLU A 144 8.32 40.53 -9.05
C GLU A 144 8.49 39.67 -7.81
N GLU A 145 8.24 40.19 -6.61
CA GLU A 145 8.31 39.41 -5.36
C GLU A 145 7.23 38.32 -5.32
N THR A 146 6.05 38.57 -5.91
CA THR A 146 5.00 37.53 -6.08
C THR A 146 5.51 36.34 -6.91
N TRP A 147 6.27 36.62 -7.98
CA TRP A 147 6.84 35.58 -8.84
C TRP A 147 7.96 34.81 -8.16
N ASP A 148 8.85 35.50 -7.44
CA ASP A 148 9.94 34.88 -6.69
C ASP A 148 9.42 33.96 -5.58
N GLU A 149 8.41 34.40 -4.84
CA GLU A 149 7.75 33.56 -3.83
C GLU A 149 7.05 32.34 -4.44
N LEU A 150 6.43 32.48 -5.62
CA LEU A 150 5.82 31.34 -6.33
C LEU A 150 6.86 30.33 -6.78
N GLU A 151 7.98 30.80 -7.32
CA GLU A 151 9.09 29.95 -7.72
C GLU A 151 9.62 29.16 -6.51
N GLU A 152 9.88 29.86 -5.41
CA GLU A 152 10.36 29.22 -4.18
C GLU A 152 9.36 28.19 -3.64
N ALA A 153 8.06 28.51 -3.64
CA ALA A 153 7.02 27.61 -3.16
C ALA A 153 6.93 26.33 -3.99
N LEU A 154 6.98 26.44 -5.33
CA LEU A 154 6.96 25.31 -6.25
C LEU A 154 8.20 24.42 -6.12
N ILE A 155 9.39 25.01 -5.99
CA ILE A 155 10.64 24.28 -5.77
C ILE A 155 10.61 23.54 -4.42
N ARG A 156 10.16 24.20 -3.35
CA ARG A 156 10.01 23.58 -2.02
C ARG A 156 8.99 22.45 -2.01
N ALA A 157 7.96 22.55 -2.85
CA ALA A 157 6.98 21.48 -3.02
C ALA A 157 7.50 20.31 -3.87
N ASP A 158 8.76 20.32 -4.31
CA ASP A 158 9.41 19.28 -5.16
C ASP A 158 8.85 19.20 -6.60
N VAL A 159 8.33 20.30 -7.16
CA VAL A 159 7.96 20.37 -8.58
C VAL A 159 9.19 20.20 -9.49
N GLY A 160 10.39 20.52 -8.98
CA GLY A 160 11.64 20.49 -9.74
C GLY A 160 11.89 21.77 -10.52
N VAL A 161 13.16 22.17 -10.61
CA VAL A 161 13.55 23.47 -11.21
C VAL A 161 13.09 23.57 -12.67
N LYS A 162 13.33 22.55 -13.48
CA LYS A 162 12.97 22.56 -14.92
C LYS A 162 11.45 22.73 -15.15
N THR A 163 10.65 21.98 -14.41
CA THR A 163 9.18 22.05 -14.52
C THR A 163 8.66 23.36 -13.98
N THR A 164 9.22 23.87 -12.87
CA THR A 164 8.88 25.18 -12.28
C THR A 164 9.17 26.31 -13.25
N THR A 165 10.37 26.38 -13.82
CA THR A 165 10.73 27.44 -14.78
C THR A 165 9.78 27.45 -15.98
N ALA A 166 9.54 26.30 -16.59
CA ALA A 166 8.63 26.21 -17.76
C ALA A 166 7.18 26.63 -17.38
N LEU A 167 6.70 26.22 -16.21
CA LEU A 167 5.36 26.59 -15.72
C LEU A 167 5.26 28.13 -15.52
N LEU A 168 6.26 28.74 -14.90
CA LEU A 168 6.25 30.18 -14.60
C LEU A 168 6.39 31.03 -15.87
N GLU A 169 7.22 30.61 -16.85
CA GLU A 169 7.33 31.30 -18.14
C GLU A 169 5.98 31.31 -18.87
N GLU A 170 5.28 30.18 -18.94
CA GLU A 170 3.97 30.10 -19.57
C GLU A 170 2.93 30.91 -18.79
N LEU A 171 2.90 30.79 -17.45
CA LEU A 171 1.97 31.55 -16.60
C LEU A 171 2.20 33.08 -16.74
N ARG A 172 3.44 33.57 -16.75
CA ARG A 172 3.77 35.00 -16.99
C ARG A 172 3.25 35.46 -18.36
N ALA A 173 3.44 34.66 -19.39
CA ALA A 173 2.95 34.99 -20.72
C ALA A 173 1.42 35.05 -20.78
N GLU A 174 0.71 34.12 -20.12
CA GLU A 174 -0.76 34.14 -20.05
C GLU A 174 -1.31 35.31 -19.23
N VAL A 175 -0.71 35.60 -18.07
CA VAL A 175 -1.05 36.74 -17.22
C VAL A 175 -0.94 38.07 -18.01
N ALA A 176 0.15 38.22 -18.76
CA ALA A 176 0.34 39.39 -19.63
C ALA A 176 -0.68 39.44 -20.76
N ALA A 177 -0.94 38.31 -21.46
CA ALA A 177 -1.88 38.24 -22.56
C ALA A 177 -3.34 38.51 -22.12
N LYS A 178 -3.73 37.99 -20.96
CA LYS A 178 -5.08 38.15 -20.39
C LYS A 178 -5.23 39.43 -19.56
N ARG A 179 -4.13 40.18 -19.34
CA ARG A 179 -4.06 41.39 -18.52
C ARG A 179 -4.59 41.14 -17.10
N ILE A 180 -4.15 40.04 -16.50
CA ILE A 180 -4.48 39.70 -15.12
C ILE A 180 -3.67 40.60 -14.20
N THR A 181 -4.34 41.34 -13.33
CA THR A 181 -3.74 42.25 -12.33
C THR A 181 -4.09 41.84 -10.90
N GLU A 182 -5.17 41.09 -10.75
CA GLU A 182 -5.67 40.67 -9.44
C GLU A 182 -5.00 39.38 -8.96
N PRO A 183 -4.50 39.32 -7.72
CA PRO A 183 -3.84 38.14 -7.16
C PRO A 183 -4.71 36.88 -7.16
N GLU A 184 -6.02 37.02 -6.92
CA GLU A 184 -6.97 35.89 -6.97
C GLU A 184 -7.07 35.30 -8.37
N ALA A 185 -7.05 36.15 -9.40
CA ALA A 185 -7.08 35.71 -10.80
C ALA A 185 -5.77 35.02 -11.21
N LEU A 186 -4.61 35.46 -10.68
CA LEU A 186 -3.34 34.76 -10.85
C LEU A 186 -3.39 33.33 -10.27
N LEU A 187 -3.89 33.19 -9.05
CA LEU A 187 -4.02 31.87 -8.42
C LEU A 187 -5.00 30.96 -9.16
N ALA A 188 -6.11 31.52 -9.65
CA ALA A 188 -7.08 30.79 -10.47
C ALA A 188 -6.46 30.30 -11.79
N GLN A 189 -5.65 31.16 -12.44
CA GLN A 189 -4.92 30.79 -13.66
C GLN A 189 -3.89 29.69 -13.38
N LEU A 190 -3.07 29.86 -12.33
CA LEU A 190 -2.11 28.83 -11.92
C LEU A 190 -2.78 27.46 -11.68
N LYS A 191 -3.88 27.43 -10.93
CA LYS A 191 -4.64 26.20 -10.69
C LYS A 191 -5.16 25.58 -11.99
N GLY A 192 -5.64 26.41 -12.92
CA GLY A 192 -6.09 25.98 -14.24
C GLY A 192 -4.95 25.32 -15.05
N ASP A 193 -3.77 25.95 -15.08
CA ASP A 193 -2.61 25.45 -15.80
C ASP A 193 -2.08 24.13 -15.21
N LEU A 194 -2.05 24.03 -13.87
CA LEU A 194 -1.68 22.79 -13.18
C LEU A 194 -2.65 21.65 -13.49
N LYS A 195 -3.96 21.91 -13.45
CA LYS A 195 -4.99 20.93 -13.81
C LYS A 195 -4.84 20.48 -15.26
N ALA A 196 -4.67 21.42 -16.19
CA ALA A 196 -4.50 21.13 -17.61
C ALA A 196 -3.25 20.25 -17.86
N ARG A 197 -2.12 20.58 -17.26
CA ARG A 197 -0.89 19.79 -17.34
C ARG A 197 -1.07 18.38 -16.79
N LEU A 198 -1.71 18.25 -15.64
CA LEU A 198 -1.96 16.96 -15.02
C LEU A 198 -3.06 16.16 -15.75
N ALA A 199 -3.94 16.78 -16.52
CA ALA A 199 -4.99 16.10 -17.28
C ALA A 199 -4.47 15.34 -18.51
N VAL A 200 -3.23 15.56 -18.93
CA VAL A 200 -2.64 14.89 -20.09
C VAL A 200 -2.35 13.41 -19.82
N GLY A 201 -2.67 12.53 -20.77
CA GLY A 201 -2.41 11.10 -20.72
C GLY A 201 -3.59 10.26 -20.22
N ASP A 202 -3.59 8.99 -20.60
CA ASP A 202 -4.60 8.02 -20.18
C ASP A 202 -4.27 7.45 -18.80
N ARG A 203 -5.17 7.66 -17.83
CA ARG A 203 -5.05 7.18 -16.45
C ARG A 203 -5.84 5.92 -16.18
N SER A 204 -6.58 5.42 -17.17
CA SER A 204 -7.29 4.16 -17.02
C SER A 204 -6.30 3.01 -16.83
N LEU A 205 -6.68 2.01 -16.05
CA LEU A 205 -5.94 0.75 -15.98
C LEU A 205 -6.40 -0.11 -17.14
N HIS A 206 -5.46 -0.46 -18.02
CA HIS A 206 -5.77 -1.20 -19.25
C HIS A 206 -6.09 -2.66 -18.95
N TYR A 207 -7.26 -3.08 -19.39
CA TYR A 207 -7.74 -4.46 -19.31
C TYR A 207 -8.33 -4.87 -20.67
N GLU A 208 -7.89 -6.00 -21.20
CA GLU A 208 -8.39 -6.59 -22.42
C GLU A 208 -9.00 -7.97 -22.14
N PRO A 209 -10.30 -8.18 -22.42
CA PRO A 209 -10.95 -9.46 -22.15
C PRO A 209 -10.44 -10.58 -23.06
N GLY A 210 -10.60 -11.84 -22.61
CA GLY A 210 -10.36 -13.03 -23.40
C GLY A 210 -8.98 -13.68 -23.26
N ALA A 211 -8.09 -13.10 -22.45
CA ALA A 211 -6.81 -13.70 -22.04
C ALA A 211 -6.38 -13.13 -20.69
N PRO A 212 -5.54 -13.83 -19.89
CA PRO A 212 -5.00 -13.27 -18.67
C PRO A 212 -4.19 -11.99 -18.94
N ASN A 213 -4.64 -10.88 -18.36
CA ASN A 213 -3.89 -9.64 -18.36
C ASN A 213 -2.78 -9.70 -17.31
N VAL A 214 -1.60 -9.23 -17.64
CA VAL A 214 -0.48 -9.17 -16.69
C VAL A 214 -0.15 -7.71 -16.40
N TRP A 215 -0.24 -7.34 -15.13
CA TRP A 215 0.19 -6.05 -14.62
C TRP A 215 1.49 -6.22 -13.85
N LEU A 216 2.58 -5.68 -14.38
CA LEU A 216 3.91 -5.74 -13.78
C LEU A 216 4.12 -4.54 -12.85
N PHE A 217 4.54 -4.79 -11.62
CA PHE A 217 4.88 -3.73 -10.66
C PHE A 217 6.39 -3.60 -10.56
N VAL A 218 6.93 -2.46 -10.99
CA VAL A 218 8.36 -2.16 -10.99
C VAL A 218 8.68 -0.98 -10.08
N GLY A 219 9.93 -0.84 -9.64
CA GLY A 219 10.36 0.21 -8.73
C GLY A 219 11.36 -0.30 -7.70
N VAL A 220 12.03 0.60 -6.98
CA VAL A 220 13.04 0.23 -5.98
C VAL A 220 12.43 -0.47 -4.76
N ASN A 221 13.27 -1.06 -3.91
CA ASN A 221 12.79 -1.67 -2.67
C ASN A 221 12.27 -0.60 -1.70
N GLY A 222 11.22 -0.96 -0.93
CA GLY A 222 10.64 -0.08 0.10
C GLY A 222 9.64 0.95 -0.39
N VAL A 223 9.41 1.09 -1.70
CA VAL A 223 8.43 2.05 -2.25
C VAL A 223 6.97 1.59 -2.12
N GLY A 224 6.72 0.36 -1.65
CA GLY A 224 5.36 -0.13 -1.43
C GLY A 224 4.78 -1.00 -2.55
N LYS A 225 5.60 -1.62 -3.44
CA LYS A 225 5.10 -2.50 -4.52
C LYS A 225 4.16 -3.59 -4.01
N THR A 226 4.64 -4.43 -3.09
CA THR A 226 3.88 -5.56 -2.53
C THR A 226 2.57 -5.10 -1.88
N THR A 227 2.59 -3.98 -1.14
CA THR A 227 1.40 -3.38 -0.53
C THR A 227 0.43 -2.84 -1.59
N THR A 228 0.94 -2.21 -2.64
CA THR A 228 0.15 -1.71 -3.78
C THR A 228 -0.58 -2.86 -4.47
N ILE A 229 0.12 -3.98 -4.73
CA ILE A 229 -0.46 -5.19 -5.32
C ILE A 229 -1.64 -5.68 -4.48
N GLY A 230 -1.46 -5.79 -3.17
CA GLY A 230 -2.52 -6.25 -2.27
C GLY A 230 -3.76 -5.35 -2.28
N LYS A 231 -3.55 -4.02 -2.20
CA LYS A 231 -4.64 -3.03 -2.27
C LYS A 231 -5.34 -3.04 -3.63
N LEU A 232 -4.57 -3.12 -4.71
CA LEU A 232 -5.12 -3.13 -6.06
C LEU A 232 -5.88 -4.42 -6.37
N ALA A 233 -5.43 -5.56 -5.85
CA ALA A 233 -6.17 -6.81 -5.98
C ALA A 233 -7.57 -6.71 -5.37
N LYS A 234 -7.70 -6.09 -4.17
CA LYS A 234 -9.01 -5.83 -3.57
C LYS A 234 -9.89 -4.96 -4.47
N LEU A 235 -9.32 -3.87 -5.04
CA LEU A 235 -10.06 -3.00 -5.95
C LEU A 235 -10.54 -3.76 -7.20
N GLN A 236 -9.67 -4.58 -7.81
CA GLN A 236 -10.02 -5.34 -9.00
C GLN A 236 -11.07 -6.42 -8.73
N GLN A 237 -11.02 -7.05 -7.56
CA GLN A 237 -12.05 -8.00 -7.14
C GLN A 237 -13.39 -7.31 -6.86
N ALA A 238 -13.38 -6.11 -6.30
CA ALA A 238 -14.60 -5.31 -6.15
C ALA A 238 -15.24 -4.94 -7.50
N ASP A 239 -14.40 -4.78 -8.56
CA ASP A 239 -14.83 -4.63 -9.95
C ASP A 239 -15.27 -5.94 -10.61
N GLY A 240 -15.29 -7.07 -9.87
CA GLY A 240 -15.72 -8.39 -10.35
C GLY A 240 -14.65 -9.18 -11.09
N ARG A 241 -13.37 -8.78 -11.04
CA ARG A 241 -12.28 -9.50 -11.71
C ARG A 241 -11.66 -10.56 -10.82
N SER A 242 -11.35 -11.72 -11.39
CA SER A 242 -10.57 -12.77 -10.73
C SER A 242 -9.06 -12.48 -10.83
N VAL A 243 -8.35 -12.56 -9.70
CA VAL A 243 -6.95 -12.13 -9.58
C VAL A 243 -6.06 -13.27 -9.12
N VAL A 244 -4.92 -13.44 -9.79
CA VAL A 244 -3.77 -14.25 -9.37
C VAL A 244 -2.61 -13.33 -9.02
N MET A 245 -1.95 -13.54 -7.89
CA MET A 245 -0.74 -12.83 -7.50
C MET A 245 0.50 -13.65 -7.79
N ALA A 246 1.56 -13.02 -8.34
CA ALA A 246 2.83 -13.66 -8.64
C ALA A 246 3.96 -13.05 -7.81
N ALA A 247 4.62 -13.85 -6.96
CA ALA A 247 5.74 -13.45 -6.10
C ALA A 247 7.07 -13.46 -6.88
N GLY A 248 7.23 -12.53 -7.81
CA GLY A 248 8.45 -12.44 -8.64
C GLY A 248 9.65 -11.76 -7.96
N ASP A 249 9.54 -11.20 -6.74
CA ASP A 249 10.71 -10.83 -5.94
C ASP A 249 11.27 -12.06 -5.21
N THR A 250 11.87 -12.97 -5.97
CA THR A 250 12.42 -14.25 -5.46
C THR A 250 13.66 -14.09 -4.59
N PHE A 251 14.27 -12.91 -4.55
CA PHE A 251 15.47 -12.64 -3.76
C PHE A 251 15.19 -12.24 -2.32
N ARG A 252 13.94 -12.07 -1.96
CA ARG A 252 13.50 -11.63 -0.63
C ARG A 252 12.38 -12.55 -0.13
N ALA A 253 12.74 -13.54 0.70
CA ALA A 253 11.76 -14.45 1.30
C ALA A 253 10.60 -13.67 1.98
N ALA A 254 10.92 -12.64 2.76
CA ALA A 254 9.92 -11.80 3.41
C ALA A 254 8.98 -11.06 2.44
N ALA A 255 9.38 -10.80 1.17
CA ALA A 255 8.48 -10.19 0.18
C ALA A 255 7.42 -11.18 -0.30
N ALA A 256 7.81 -12.43 -0.54
CA ALA A 256 6.89 -13.50 -0.91
C ALA A 256 5.91 -13.81 0.24
N GLU A 257 6.40 -13.87 1.49
CA GLU A 257 5.56 -14.03 2.67
C GLU A 257 4.55 -12.88 2.82
N GLN A 258 5.01 -11.63 2.66
CA GLN A 258 4.15 -10.46 2.72
C GLN A 258 3.08 -10.48 1.64
N LEU A 259 3.43 -10.87 0.40
CA LEU A 259 2.45 -11.02 -0.67
C LEU A 259 1.46 -12.14 -0.36
N GLY A 260 1.91 -13.23 0.28
CA GLY A 260 1.06 -14.32 0.77
C GLY A 260 0.02 -13.86 1.77
N VAL A 261 0.40 -12.99 2.73
CA VAL A 261 -0.55 -12.38 3.68
C VAL A 261 -1.60 -11.53 2.94
N TRP A 262 -1.20 -10.78 1.92
CA TRP A 262 -2.14 -10.03 1.10
C TRP A 262 -3.07 -10.94 0.31
N ALA A 263 -2.53 -11.99 -0.34
CA ALA A 263 -3.33 -12.96 -1.09
C ALA A 263 -4.41 -13.62 -0.23
N GLN A 264 -4.06 -14.03 0.99
CA GLN A 264 -5.02 -14.56 1.97
C GLN A 264 -6.09 -13.54 2.35
N ARG A 265 -5.70 -12.28 2.61
CA ARG A 265 -6.63 -11.21 3.03
C ARG A 265 -7.67 -10.89 1.98
N VAL A 266 -7.29 -10.93 0.71
CA VAL A 266 -8.19 -10.63 -0.41
C VAL A 266 -8.69 -11.88 -1.13
N HIS A 267 -8.43 -13.07 -0.60
CA HIS A 267 -8.83 -14.35 -1.19
C HIS A 267 -8.39 -14.53 -2.65
N ALA A 268 -7.18 -14.05 -2.98
CA ALA A 268 -6.56 -14.24 -4.28
C ALA A 268 -5.63 -15.47 -4.28
N ASP A 269 -5.48 -16.10 -5.44
CA ASP A 269 -4.47 -17.15 -5.62
C ASP A 269 -3.06 -16.53 -5.60
N LEU A 270 -2.09 -17.27 -5.03
CA LEU A 270 -0.69 -16.89 -5.03
C LEU A 270 0.18 -17.93 -5.73
N VAL A 271 1.02 -17.48 -6.65
CA VAL A 271 2.09 -18.28 -7.26
C VAL A 271 3.43 -17.78 -6.76
N GLN A 272 4.22 -18.68 -6.18
CA GLN A 272 5.56 -18.39 -5.68
C GLN A 272 6.54 -19.46 -6.09
N GLY A 273 7.80 -19.09 -6.29
CA GLY A 273 8.90 -20.00 -6.58
C GLY A 273 9.80 -20.23 -5.37
N ALA A 274 10.83 -21.05 -5.56
CA ALA A 274 11.88 -21.21 -4.56
C ALA A 274 12.65 -19.89 -4.36
N GLU A 275 13.16 -19.67 -3.16
CA GLU A 275 14.03 -18.53 -2.87
C GLU A 275 15.26 -18.54 -3.79
N GLY A 276 15.60 -17.38 -4.36
CA GLY A 276 16.68 -17.25 -5.35
C GLY A 276 16.39 -17.84 -6.73
N GLY A 277 15.17 -18.36 -6.95
CA GLY A 277 14.73 -18.89 -8.25
C GLY A 277 14.61 -17.80 -9.32
N ASP A 278 14.36 -18.22 -10.58
CA ASP A 278 14.17 -17.30 -11.69
C ASP A 278 12.81 -16.57 -11.59
N PRO A 279 12.76 -15.24 -11.40
CA PRO A 279 11.51 -14.49 -11.37
C PRO A 279 10.63 -14.71 -12.59
N SER A 280 11.24 -14.90 -13.76
CA SER A 280 10.50 -15.10 -15.01
C SER A 280 9.71 -16.41 -15.01
N SER A 281 10.20 -17.48 -14.36
CA SER A 281 9.46 -18.73 -14.26
C SER A 281 8.24 -18.58 -13.35
N VAL A 282 8.37 -17.86 -12.24
CA VAL A 282 7.24 -17.60 -11.32
C VAL A 282 6.10 -16.87 -12.05
N ILE A 283 6.44 -15.85 -12.83
CA ILE A 283 5.44 -15.07 -13.57
C ILE A 283 4.85 -15.92 -14.71
N PHE A 284 5.66 -16.73 -15.39
CA PHE A 284 5.15 -17.66 -16.39
C PHE A 284 4.15 -18.65 -15.78
N ASP A 285 4.49 -19.26 -14.65
CA ASP A 285 3.62 -20.22 -13.96
C ASP A 285 2.32 -19.55 -13.48
N ALA A 286 2.38 -18.29 -13.03
CA ALA A 286 1.20 -17.51 -12.67
C ALA A 286 0.27 -17.25 -13.87
N VAL A 287 0.84 -16.93 -15.04
CA VAL A 287 0.08 -16.77 -16.29
C VAL A 287 -0.57 -18.08 -16.71
N GLN A 288 0.15 -19.21 -16.64
CA GLN A 288 -0.41 -20.52 -16.96
C GLN A 288 -1.53 -20.91 -15.99
N GLN A 289 -1.34 -20.64 -14.69
CA GLN A 289 -2.38 -20.88 -13.68
C GLN A 289 -3.61 -20.01 -13.91
N ALA A 290 -3.42 -18.72 -14.22
CA ALA A 290 -4.50 -17.80 -14.52
C ALA A 290 -5.32 -18.28 -15.73
N ALA A 291 -4.64 -18.69 -16.80
CA ALA A 291 -5.31 -19.23 -17.98
C ALA A 291 -6.07 -20.56 -17.70
N ALA A 292 -5.49 -21.46 -16.88
CA ALA A 292 -6.12 -22.73 -16.53
C ALA A 292 -7.36 -22.56 -15.63
N ARG A 293 -7.50 -21.42 -14.95
CA ARG A 293 -8.61 -21.09 -14.05
C ARG A 293 -9.54 -20.02 -14.59
N ASP A 294 -9.36 -19.60 -15.83
CA ASP A 294 -10.09 -18.48 -16.46
C ASP A 294 -10.01 -17.19 -15.60
N ALA A 295 -8.85 -16.98 -14.96
CA ALA A 295 -8.63 -15.75 -14.18
C ALA A 295 -8.30 -14.58 -15.11
N ASP A 296 -8.84 -13.41 -14.77
CA ASP A 296 -8.78 -12.20 -15.59
C ASP A 296 -7.41 -11.52 -15.55
N LEU A 297 -6.75 -11.55 -14.37
CA LEU A 297 -5.64 -10.67 -14.06
C LEU A 297 -4.54 -11.36 -13.26
N VAL A 298 -3.29 -11.17 -13.69
CA VAL A 298 -2.09 -11.52 -12.94
C VAL A 298 -1.43 -10.24 -12.43
N LEU A 299 -1.31 -10.06 -11.12
CA LEU A 299 -0.57 -8.98 -10.49
C LEU A 299 0.82 -9.49 -10.09
N ALA A 300 1.86 -9.01 -10.78
CA ALA A 300 3.20 -9.55 -10.65
C ALA A 300 4.13 -8.60 -9.87
N ASP A 301 4.54 -9.00 -8.66
CA ASP A 301 5.60 -8.32 -7.91
C ASP A 301 6.97 -8.59 -8.53
N THR A 302 7.87 -7.61 -8.51
CA THR A 302 9.22 -7.75 -9.05
C THR A 302 10.28 -7.27 -8.05
N ALA A 303 11.52 -7.73 -8.22
CA ALA A 303 12.66 -7.25 -7.46
C ALA A 303 12.93 -5.76 -7.72
N GLY A 304 13.46 -5.06 -6.71
CA GLY A 304 13.75 -3.62 -6.78
C GLY A 304 15.18 -3.24 -6.35
N ARG A 305 16.17 -4.11 -6.54
CA ARG A 305 17.57 -3.90 -6.10
C ARG A 305 18.36 -3.02 -7.06
N LEU A 306 18.17 -1.69 -6.99
CA LEU A 306 18.79 -0.74 -7.92
C LEU A 306 20.32 -0.64 -7.83
N HIS A 307 20.95 -1.09 -6.73
CA HIS A 307 22.41 -1.10 -6.61
C HIS A 307 23.11 -2.07 -7.58
N THR A 308 22.38 -3.03 -8.15
CA THR A 308 22.82 -3.91 -9.24
C THR A 308 22.12 -3.55 -10.56
N LYS A 309 22.14 -2.25 -10.93
CA LYS A 309 21.31 -1.66 -12.02
C LYS A 309 21.24 -2.50 -13.29
N VAL A 310 22.40 -2.90 -13.85
CA VAL A 310 22.45 -3.61 -15.14
C VAL A 310 21.70 -4.94 -15.06
N ASN A 311 21.99 -5.74 -14.04
CA ASN A 311 21.36 -7.06 -13.87
C ASN A 311 19.85 -6.94 -13.62
N LEU A 312 19.41 -5.95 -12.82
CA LEU A 312 18.01 -5.74 -12.55
C LEU A 312 17.24 -5.36 -13.83
N MET A 313 17.75 -4.43 -14.64
CA MET A 313 17.09 -4.00 -15.87
C MET A 313 17.00 -5.12 -16.90
N GLU A 314 18.05 -5.92 -17.05
CA GLU A 314 18.02 -7.12 -17.92
C GLU A 314 17.01 -8.15 -17.43
N GLN A 315 16.93 -8.35 -16.11
CA GLN A 315 15.96 -9.26 -15.49
C GLN A 315 14.52 -8.77 -15.73
N LEU A 316 14.25 -7.48 -15.55
CA LEU A 316 12.92 -6.90 -15.81
C LEU A 316 12.51 -7.03 -17.28
N ARG A 317 13.46 -6.79 -18.24
CA ARG A 317 13.20 -7.03 -19.66
C ARG A 317 12.90 -8.50 -19.95
N LYS A 318 13.59 -9.43 -19.28
CA LYS A 318 13.31 -10.86 -19.39
C LYS A 318 11.93 -11.21 -18.84
N VAL A 319 11.61 -10.72 -17.65
CA VAL A 319 10.30 -10.90 -16.99
C VAL A 319 9.19 -10.43 -17.92
N ARG A 320 9.25 -9.19 -18.41
CA ARG A 320 8.25 -8.64 -19.33
C ARG A 320 8.07 -9.53 -20.57
N ARG A 321 9.17 -9.88 -21.23
CA ARG A 321 9.14 -10.73 -22.43
C ARG A 321 8.54 -12.11 -22.18
N VAL A 322 8.73 -12.67 -20.98
CA VAL A 322 8.14 -13.96 -20.58
C VAL A 322 6.66 -13.79 -20.25
N ALA A 323 6.27 -12.71 -19.58
CA ALA A 323 4.88 -12.39 -19.27
C ALA A 323 4.00 -12.15 -20.51
N GLU A 324 4.61 -11.69 -21.61
CA GLU A 324 3.94 -11.48 -22.91
C GLU A 324 3.78 -12.77 -23.74
N LYS A 325 4.35 -13.90 -23.30
CA LYS A 325 4.16 -15.15 -24.04
C LYS A 325 2.72 -15.64 -23.88
N PRO A 326 2.08 -16.09 -24.97
CA PRO A 326 0.75 -16.64 -24.88
C PRO A 326 0.63 -17.75 -23.81
N PRO A 327 -0.46 -17.78 -23.02
CA PRO A 327 -1.67 -16.95 -23.15
C PRO A 327 -1.61 -15.56 -22.48
N GLY A 328 -0.49 -15.17 -21.85
CA GLY A 328 -0.34 -13.89 -21.15
C GLY A 328 -0.29 -12.68 -22.10
N ARG A 329 -0.76 -11.54 -21.58
CA ARG A 329 -0.72 -10.25 -22.24
C ARG A 329 -0.35 -9.16 -21.22
N VAL A 330 0.79 -8.51 -21.38
CA VAL A 330 1.18 -7.38 -20.53
C VAL A 330 0.40 -6.14 -20.96
N THR A 331 -0.61 -5.77 -20.19
CA THR A 331 -1.45 -4.58 -20.46
C THR A 331 -1.03 -3.40 -19.61
N GLU A 332 -0.33 -3.60 -18.48
CA GLU A 332 0.22 -2.55 -17.64
C GLU A 332 1.62 -2.88 -17.14
N VAL A 333 2.47 -1.86 -17.15
CA VAL A 333 3.73 -1.82 -16.40
C VAL A 333 3.66 -0.61 -15.48
N LEU A 334 3.37 -0.86 -14.21
CA LEU A 334 3.12 0.16 -13.20
C LEU A 334 4.41 0.44 -12.41
N LEU A 335 4.94 1.65 -12.56
CA LEU A 335 6.08 2.11 -11.77
C LEU A 335 5.60 2.62 -10.42
N VAL A 336 6.02 1.96 -9.35
CA VAL A 336 5.69 2.36 -7.98
C VAL A 336 6.78 3.28 -7.44
N LEU A 337 6.39 4.47 -7.03
CA LEU A 337 7.27 5.49 -6.46
C LEU A 337 6.77 5.91 -5.07
N ASP A 338 7.70 6.25 -4.19
CA ASP A 338 7.42 6.80 -2.86
C ASP A 338 7.48 8.33 -2.94
N ALA A 339 6.34 9.01 -2.70
CA ALA A 339 6.24 10.47 -2.75
C ALA A 339 7.19 11.19 -1.78
N THR A 340 7.64 10.52 -0.70
CA THR A 340 8.55 11.13 0.27
C THR A 340 9.99 11.24 -0.23
N THR A 341 10.34 10.51 -1.30
CA THR A 341 11.71 10.54 -1.87
C THR A 341 11.97 11.75 -2.77
N GLY A 342 10.92 12.44 -3.22
CA GLY A 342 11.02 13.63 -4.04
C GLY A 342 11.83 13.43 -5.32
N GLN A 343 12.65 14.39 -5.71
CA GLN A 343 13.46 14.36 -6.95
C GLN A 343 14.39 13.13 -7.07
N ASN A 344 14.82 12.55 -5.95
CA ASN A 344 15.61 11.30 -5.98
C ASN A 344 14.79 10.12 -6.53
N GLY A 345 13.49 10.07 -6.24
CA GLY A 345 12.58 9.08 -6.81
C GLY A 345 12.44 9.23 -8.32
N LEU A 346 12.39 10.47 -8.82
CA LEU A 346 12.29 10.77 -10.25
C LEU A 346 13.51 10.26 -11.04
N ASN A 347 14.72 10.51 -10.53
CA ASN A 347 15.95 10.00 -11.15
C ASN A 347 15.98 8.46 -11.21
N GLN A 348 15.43 7.79 -10.20
CA GLN A 348 15.29 6.33 -10.23
C GLN A 348 14.25 5.89 -11.25
N ALA A 349 13.13 6.60 -11.33
CA ALA A 349 12.03 6.33 -12.24
C ALA A 349 12.47 6.31 -13.70
N GLN A 350 13.32 7.25 -14.10
CA GLN A 350 13.86 7.33 -15.46
C GLN A 350 14.54 6.03 -15.89
N VAL A 351 15.33 5.40 -15.01
CA VAL A 351 16.03 4.14 -15.29
C VAL A 351 15.06 3.00 -15.57
N PHE A 352 13.94 2.93 -14.82
CA PHE A 352 12.91 1.91 -15.07
C PHE A 352 12.17 2.18 -16.38
N THR A 353 11.86 3.44 -16.67
CA THR A 353 11.18 3.85 -17.90
C THR A 353 11.96 3.45 -19.16
N GLU A 354 13.28 3.63 -19.13
CA GLU A 354 14.17 3.21 -20.22
C GLU A 354 14.29 1.68 -20.38
N ALA A 355 14.01 0.93 -19.29
CA ALA A 355 14.16 -0.52 -19.29
C ALA A 355 12.90 -1.27 -19.73
N VAL A 356 11.71 -0.83 -19.30
CA VAL A 356 10.46 -1.59 -19.44
C VAL A 356 9.28 -0.65 -19.72
N GLU A 357 9.08 -0.15 -20.83
CA GLU A 357 7.91 0.64 -21.30
C GLU A 357 6.80 0.85 -20.25
N VAL A 358 7.09 1.73 -19.26
CA VAL A 358 6.17 2.03 -18.16
C VAL A 358 4.91 2.69 -18.71
N THR A 359 3.74 2.17 -18.34
CA THR A 359 2.43 2.67 -18.81
C THR A 359 1.79 3.66 -17.84
N GLY A 360 2.19 3.64 -16.58
CA GLY A 360 1.65 4.52 -15.56
C GLY A 360 2.44 4.46 -14.25
N VAL A 361 2.23 5.47 -13.41
CA VAL A 361 2.86 5.58 -12.09
C VAL A 361 1.82 5.34 -11.00
N VAL A 362 2.23 4.59 -9.98
CA VAL A 362 1.55 4.51 -8.69
C VAL A 362 2.39 5.27 -7.66
N LEU A 363 1.87 6.36 -7.15
CA LEU A 363 2.57 7.19 -6.18
C LEU A 363 2.08 6.88 -4.76
N THR A 364 2.93 6.25 -3.96
CA THR A 364 2.61 5.84 -2.58
C THR A 364 2.99 6.90 -1.55
N LYS A 365 2.44 6.80 -0.34
CA LYS A 365 2.76 7.64 0.84
C LYS A 365 2.57 9.14 0.60
N LEU A 366 1.63 9.51 -0.24
CA LEU A 366 1.36 10.90 -0.57
C LEU A 366 0.83 11.68 0.64
N ASP A 367 0.08 11.02 1.53
CA ASP A 367 -0.40 11.55 2.83
C ASP A 367 0.73 11.91 3.80
N GLY A 368 1.84 11.19 3.72
CA GLY A 368 3.05 11.43 4.53
C GLY A 368 3.95 12.54 3.99
N SER A 369 3.78 12.93 2.73
CA SER A 369 4.66 13.84 2.02
C SER A 369 4.23 15.30 2.13
N ALA A 370 5.19 16.18 2.46
CA ALA A 370 5.05 17.62 2.23
C ALA A 370 5.33 18.00 0.76
N ARG A 371 5.74 17.06 -0.09
CA ARG A 371 6.29 17.25 -1.43
C ARG A 371 5.31 16.83 -2.51
N GLY A 372 4.08 17.33 -2.46
CA GLY A 372 3.02 17.01 -3.43
C GLY A 372 3.37 17.35 -4.87
N GLY A 373 4.25 18.32 -5.10
CA GLY A 373 4.69 18.75 -6.44
C GLY A 373 5.44 17.69 -7.24
N ILE A 374 5.90 16.60 -6.60
CA ILE A 374 6.51 15.46 -7.30
C ILE A 374 5.58 14.88 -8.39
N VAL A 375 4.25 14.98 -8.21
CA VAL A 375 3.28 14.59 -9.24
C VAL A 375 3.48 15.36 -10.54
N LEU A 376 3.70 16.68 -10.43
CA LEU A 376 3.97 17.55 -11.58
C LEU A 376 5.32 17.25 -12.24
N ALA A 377 6.35 16.97 -11.41
CA ALA A 377 7.66 16.58 -11.90
C ALA A 377 7.61 15.25 -12.69
N ILE A 378 6.91 14.24 -12.18
CA ILE A 378 6.73 12.95 -12.87
C ILE A 378 6.07 13.17 -14.24
N GLN A 379 4.97 13.89 -14.29
CA GLN A 379 4.24 14.15 -15.52
C GLN A 379 5.08 14.99 -16.50
N GLY A 380 5.75 16.04 -15.99
CA GLY A 380 6.53 16.97 -16.82
C GLY A 380 7.84 16.39 -17.37
N GLU A 381 8.53 15.57 -16.57
CA GLU A 381 9.86 15.07 -16.94
C GLU A 381 9.83 13.67 -17.56
N LEU A 382 8.93 12.80 -17.10
CA LEU A 382 8.82 11.43 -17.63
C LEU A 382 7.73 11.29 -18.71
N GLY A 383 6.77 12.21 -18.77
CA GLY A 383 5.63 12.13 -19.68
C GLY A 383 4.68 10.97 -19.39
N ILE A 384 4.77 10.37 -18.18
CA ILE A 384 4.00 9.19 -17.78
C ILE A 384 2.90 9.63 -16.81
N PRO A 385 1.63 9.23 -17.05
CA PRO A 385 0.53 9.62 -16.16
C PRO A 385 0.63 8.93 -14.80
N VAL A 386 0.36 9.67 -13.72
CA VAL A 386 0.07 9.08 -12.41
C VAL A 386 -1.34 8.50 -12.49
N LYS A 387 -1.48 7.17 -12.35
CA LYS A 387 -2.77 6.47 -12.43
C LYS A 387 -3.41 6.26 -11.06
N LEU A 388 -2.59 5.93 -10.07
CA LEU A 388 -3.05 5.62 -8.71
C LEU A 388 -2.21 6.35 -7.68
N VAL A 389 -2.82 6.67 -6.54
CA VAL A 389 -2.14 7.25 -5.38
C VAL A 389 -2.49 6.53 -4.08
N GLY A 390 -1.49 6.33 -3.23
CA GLY A 390 -1.64 5.84 -1.87
C GLY A 390 -1.75 7.01 -0.90
N LEU A 391 -2.89 7.10 -0.22
CA LEU A 391 -3.26 8.18 0.70
C LEU A 391 -3.28 7.72 2.16
N GLY A 392 -2.66 6.58 2.49
CA GLY A 392 -2.59 6.02 3.84
C GLY A 392 -2.31 4.52 3.86
N GLU A 393 -2.42 3.92 5.04
CA GLU A 393 -2.00 2.54 5.30
C GLU A 393 -3.14 1.51 5.17
N THR A 394 -4.41 1.95 5.21
CA THR A 394 -5.54 1.01 5.10
C THR A 394 -5.66 0.43 3.71
N VAL A 395 -6.36 -0.69 3.58
CA VAL A 395 -6.52 -1.37 2.29
C VAL A 395 -7.27 -0.52 1.26
N ASP A 396 -8.09 0.42 1.72
CA ASP A 396 -8.91 1.31 0.89
C ASP A 396 -8.21 2.64 0.55
N ASP A 397 -7.01 2.88 1.08
CA ASP A 397 -6.23 4.11 0.86
C ASP A 397 -5.44 4.11 -0.47
N LEU A 398 -5.75 3.24 -1.43
CA LEU A 398 -5.25 3.29 -2.80
C LEU A 398 -6.39 3.73 -3.71
N VAL A 399 -6.27 4.90 -4.32
CA VAL A 399 -7.34 5.50 -5.13
C VAL A 399 -6.84 5.91 -6.52
N PRO A 400 -7.72 5.98 -7.54
CA PRO A 400 -7.40 6.63 -8.81
C PRO A 400 -6.95 8.07 -8.58
N PHE A 401 -5.95 8.51 -9.37
CA PHE A 401 -5.50 9.89 -9.30
C PHE A 401 -6.47 10.81 -10.07
N ASP A 402 -7.03 11.78 -9.35
CA ASP A 402 -7.85 12.85 -9.92
C ASP A 402 -7.06 14.18 -9.92
N PRO A 403 -6.70 14.73 -11.08
CA PRO A 403 -5.97 15.98 -11.19
C PRO A 403 -6.70 17.17 -10.60
N GLU A 404 -8.03 17.21 -10.75
CA GLU A 404 -8.83 18.35 -10.29
C GLU A 404 -8.92 18.37 -8.77
N GLU A 405 -9.30 17.22 -8.17
CA GLU A 405 -9.37 17.08 -6.72
C GLU A 405 -7.99 17.29 -6.07
N PHE A 406 -6.93 16.80 -6.70
CA PHE A 406 -5.56 16.97 -6.21
C PHE A 406 -5.14 18.43 -6.16
N VAL A 407 -5.30 19.20 -7.27
CA VAL A 407 -4.92 20.62 -7.31
C VAL A 407 -5.77 21.43 -6.34
N GLU A 408 -7.09 21.21 -6.28
CA GLU A 408 -7.92 21.90 -5.30
C GLU A 408 -7.49 21.60 -3.86
N ALA A 409 -7.11 20.35 -3.56
CA ALA A 409 -6.65 19.98 -2.23
C ALA A 409 -5.30 20.63 -1.85
N LEU A 410 -4.43 20.93 -2.81
CA LEU A 410 -3.15 21.61 -2.55
C LEU A 410 -3.32 23.10 -2.23
N PHE A 411 -4.31 23.77 -2.81
CA PHE A 411 -4.53 25.20 -2.73
C PHE A 411 -5.74 25.59 -1.85
N SER A 412 -6.32 24.63 -1.11
CA SER A 412 -7.51 24.82 -0.26
C SER A 412 -7.20 25.34 1.14
#